data_2595852090b44972d7311e52468d1e68
#
_entry.id   2595852090b44972d7311e52468d1e68
#
_cell.length_a   1.000
_cell.length_b   1.000
_cell.length_c   1.000
_cell.angle_alpha   90.00
_cell.angle_beta   90.00
_cell.angle_gamma   90.00
#
_symmetry.space_group_name_H-M   'P 1'
#
loop_
_entity.id
_entity.type
_entity.pdbx_description
1 polymer ?
#
loop_
_entity_poly.entity_id
_entity_poly.type
_entity_poly.pdbx_seq_one_letter_code
_entity_poly.pdbx_strand_id
1 'polypeptide(L)'
;MIFYRKTRNTTTGVDTLFITDVMTGRSISCSDDEIISELMELVGNPSNSFDAIKSVVDEKGRSKPDAKARMQFIRDKYGLILNKDGSVSTREGFTFPAGSASILSSIRSEKDMPRVMRFVKRVMANPRPYTHKALSRWVSVNPELEILNDGRVLGYRAVFGPEYLSWHSGYGVVNGIPMNSQLSNKPGNIIEFPVEVTDHSSTACSIGLHVGTLLYAQRFSSVHPYGRIVKVAFAPEDVISQISDVEQEKVRVSKMEILDDYKGQ
;
A
#
# COMPACT_ATOMS: atom_id res chain seq x y z
N MET A 1 25.40 7.22 3.67
CA MET A 1 25.05 6.12 4.63
C MET A 1 23.88 5.36 4.02
N ILE A 2 24.05 4.06 3.87
CA ILE A 2 23.02 3.20 3.28
C ILE A 2 22.29 2.48 4.43
N PHE A 3 20.98 2.57 4.42
CA PHE A 3 20.07 1.84 5.29
C PHE A 3 19.37 0.76 4.46
N TYR A 4 19.19 -0.43 5.01
CA TYR A 4 18.45 -1.48 4.33
C TYR A 4 17.50 -2.21 5.27
N ARG A 5 16.44 -2.75 4.68
CA ARG A 5 15.43 -3.54 5.38
C ARG A 5 14.96 -4.67 4.48
N LYS A 6 15.00 -5.90 4.99
CA LYS A 6 14.38 -7.06 4.35
C LYS A 6 13.01 -7.31 4.99
N THR A 7 11.99 -7.47 4.17
CA THR A 7 10.63 -7.83 4.60
C THR A 7 10.18 -9.07 3.88
N ARG A 8 9.39 -9.91 4.54
CA ARG A 8 8.76 -11.08 3.93
C ARG A 8 7.26 -10.85 3.86
N ASN A 9 6.68 -10.98 2.68
CA ASN A 9 5.24 -11.01 2.53
C ASN A 9 4.74 -12.38 3.01
N THR A 10 3.99 -12.40 4.11
CA THR A 10 3.53 -13.63 4.77
C THR A 10 2.52 -14.42 3.95
N THR A 11 1.82 -13.77 3.02
CA THR A 11 0.81 -14.39 2.15
C THR A 11 1.43 -15.00 0.90
N THR A 12 2.43 -14.32 0.31
CA THR A 12 3.08 -14.78 -0.93
C THR A 12 4.40 -15.51 -0.67
N GLY A 13 4.93 -15.42 0.54
CA GLY A 13 6.25 -15.94 0.91
C GLY A 13 7.41 -15.19 0.25
N VAL A 14 7.15 -14.08 -0.44
CA VAL A 14 8.17 -13.34 -1.19
C VAL A 14 8.90 -12.38 -0.27
N ASP A 15 10.23 -12.48 -0.26
CA ASP A 15 11.10 -11.54 0.40
C ASP A 15 11.28 -10.28 -0.46
N THR A 16 11.35 -9.12 0.17
CA THR A 16 11.65 -7.85 -0.50
C THR A 16 12.71 -7.11 0.32
N LEU A 17 13.79 -6.73 -0.35
CA LEU A 17 14.85 -5.91 0.21
C LEU A 17 14.65 -4.46 -0.21
N PHE A 18 14.58 -3.55 0.74
CA PHE A 18 14.55 -2.10 0.57
C PHE A 18 15.92 -1.55 0.93
N ILE A 19 16.45 -0.68 0.09
CA ILE A 19 17.75 -0.05 0.31
C ILE A 19 17.56 1.45 0.11
N THR A 20 17.96 2.26 1.09
CA THR A 20 17.81 3.72 1.07
C THR A 20 19.16 4.37 1.35
N ASP A 21 19.54 5.31 0.50
CA ASP A 21 20.62 6.25 0.81
C ASP A 21 20.07 7.38 1.66
N VAL A 22 20.42 7.37 2.93
CA VAL A 22 19.93 8.32 3.94
C VAL A 22 20.35 9.76 3.62
N MET A 23 21.48 9.95 2.93
CA MET A 23 21.99 11.30 2.61
C MET A 23 21.24 11.95 1.45
N THR A 24 20.78 11.15 0.50
CA THR A 24 20.11 11.67 -0.72
C THR A 24 18.62 11.38 -0.74
N GLY A 25 18.11 10.55 0.17
CA GLY A 25 16.72 10.10 0.18
C GLY A 25 16.34 9.16 -0.96
N ARG A 26 17.31 8.74 -1.81
CA ARG A 26 17.05 7.80 -2.91
C ARG A 26 16.85 6.40 -2.36
N SER A 27 15.84 5.71 -2.91
CA SER A 27 15.51 4.33 -2.49
C SER A 27 15.34 3.41 -3.69
N ILE A 28 15.70 2.14 -3.49
CA ILE A 28 15.44 1.04 -4.42
C ILE A 28 14.86 -0.14 -3.67
N SER A 29 14.13 -0.99 -4.36
CA SER A 29 13.63 -2.25 -3.80
C SER A 29 13.85 -3.40 -4.77
N CYS A 30 14.14 -4.58 -4.22
CA CYS A 30 14.32 -5.81 -4.97
C CYS A 30 13.55 -6.95 -4.27
N SER A 31 12.86 -7.78 -5.05
CA SER A 31 12.13 -8.94 -4.54
C SER A 31 12.55 -10.24 -5.24
N ASP A 32 13.76 -10.29 -5.76
CA ASP A 32 14.36 -11.44 -6.38
C ASP A 32 15.32 -12.10 -5.40
N ASP A 33 15.04 -13.32 -4.98
CA ASP A 33 15.80 -13.99 -3.93
C ASP A 33 17.28 -14.18 -4.29
N GLU A 34 17.61 -14.41 -5.58
CA GLU A 34 19.00 -14.52 -6.04
C GLU A 34 19.71 -13.17 -5.94
N ILE A 35 19.04 -12.11 -6.37
CA ILE A 35 19.58 -10.74 -6.31
C ILE A 35 19.63 -10.24 -4.87
N ILE A 36 18.64 -10.56 -4.04
CA ILE A 36 18.60 -10.17 -2.62
C ILE A 36 19.83 -10.67 -1.89
N SER A 37 20.23 -11.93 -2.11
CA SER A 37 21.40 -12.51 -1.44
C SER A 37 22.68 -11.73 -1.76
N GLU A 38 22.89 -11.39 -3.02
CA GLU A 38 24.04 -10.58 -3.45
C GLU A 38 23.96 -9.14 -2.94
N LEU A 39 22.77 -8.53 -2.98
CA LEU A 39 22.58 -7.17 -2.46
C LEU A 39 22.84 -7.08 -0.96
N MET A 40 22.50 -8.11 -0.21
CA MET A 40 22.81 -8.17 1.24
C MET A 40 24.32 -8.13 1.52
N GLU A 41 25.13 -8.83 0.71
CA GLU A 41 26.57 -8.77 0.80
C GLU A 41 27.11 -7.37 0.45
N LEU A 42 26.58 -6.77 -0.63
CA LEU A 42 27.00 -5.45 -1.07
C LEU A 42 26.64 -4.35 -0.06
N VAL A 43 25.44 -4.40 0.51
CA VAL A 43 24.98 -3.41 1.52
C VAL A 43 25.73 -3.58 2.84
N GLY A 44 26.14 -4.79 3.18
CA GLY A 44 26.96 -5.07 4.37
C GLY A 44 28.38 -4.50 4.29
N ASN A 45 28.85 -4.12 3.11
CA ASN A 45 30.16 -3.52 2.91
C ASN A 45 30.05 -1.97 2.84
N PRO A 46 30.54 -1.24 3.86
CA PRO A 46 30.41 0.22 3.92
C PRO A 46 31.19 0.97 2.83
N SER A 47 32.06 0.30 2.09
CA SER A 47 32.79 0.91 0.95
C SER A 47 31.95 0.99 -0.33
N ASN A 48 30.81 0.30 -0.40
CA ASN A 48 29.96 0.32 -1.57
C ASN A 48 29.07 1.58 -1.62
N SER A 49 29.04 2.22 -2.76
CA SER A 49 28.14 3.35 -2.99
C SER A 49 26.72 2.88 -3.31
N PHE A 50 25.72 3.74 -3.06
CA PHE A 50 24.34 3.49 -3.47
C PHE A 50 24.21 3.25 -4.97
N ASP A 51 24.98 3.96 -5.81
CA ASP A 51 24.96 3.79 -7.26
C ASP A 51 25.54 2.45 -7.71
N ALA A 52 26.57 1.93 -7.02
CA ALA A 52 27.09 0.59 -7.27
C ALA A 52 26.04 -0.50 -6.93
N ILE A 53 25.33 -0.36 -5.82
CA ILE A 53 24.27 -1.28 -5.43
C ILE A 53 23.08 -1.17 -6.40
N LYS A 54 22.73 0.05 -6.80
CA LYS A 54 21.66 0.29 -7.78
C LYS A 54 21.98 -0.34 -9.14
N SER A 55 23.23 -0.28 -9.60
CA SER A 55 23.62 -0.88 -10.89
C SER A 55 23.38 -2.38 -10.92
N VAL A 56 23.63 -3.10 -9.84
CA VAL A 56 23.34 -4.53 -9.73
C VAL A 56 21.85 -4.81 -9.87
N VAL A 57 21.01 -4.01 -9.22
CA VAL A 57 19.54 -4.13 -9.38
C VAL A 57 19.11 -3.82 -10.80
N ASP A 58 19.69 -2.78 -11.42
CA ASP A 58 19.36 -2.37 -12.79
C ASP A 58 19.83 -3.42 -13.82
N GLU A 59 21.01 -3.99 -13.65
CA GLU A 59 21.56 -4.99 -14.57
C GLU A 59 20.86 -6.34 -14.46
N LYS A 60 20.73 -6.85 -13.24
CA LYS A 60 20.10 -8.17 -13.00
C LYS A 60 18.58 -8.11 -13.04
N GLY A 61 17.98 -7.01 -12.62
CA GLY A 61 16.55 -6.76 -12.77
C GLY A 61 16.10 -6.67 -14.24
N ARG A 62 17.00 -6.35 -15.16
CA ARG A 62 16.74 -6.41 -16.62
C ARG A 62 16.68 -7.85 -17.16
N SER A 63 17.23 -8.84 -16.46
CA SER A 63 17.11 -10.25 -16.83
C SER A 63 15.74 -10.87 -16.48
N LYS A 64 14.89 -10.16 -15.71
CA LYS A 64 13.47 -10.55 -15.58
C LYS A 64 12.77 -10.40 -16.92
N PRO A 65 11.80 -11.26 -17.22
CA PRO A 65 10.97 -11.05 -18.41
C PRO A 65 10.52 -9.60 -18.34
N ASP A 66 11.04 -8.82 -19.28
CA ASP A 66 10.90 -7.38 -19.44
C ASP A 66 9.49 -6.99 -19.03
N ALA A 67 9.33 -5.89 -18.29
CA ALA A 67 8.00 -5.34 -17.97
C ALA A 67 7.14 -5.27 -19.24
N LYS A 68 7.79 -5.07 -20.41
CA LYS A 68 7.20 -5.19 -21.73
C LYS A 68 6.74 -6.63 -22.06
N ALA A 69 7.52 -7.66 -21.73
CA ALA A 69 7.12 -9.06 -21.94
C ALA A 69 5.98 -9.47 -21.01
N ARG A 70 5.98 -8.99 -19.75
CA ARG A 70 4.84 -9.17 -18.82
C ARG A 70 3.58 -8.43 -19.29
N MET A 71 3.73 -7.18 -19.71
CA MET A 71 2.61 -6.44 -20.28
C MET A 71 2.11 -7.08 -21.57
N GLN A 72 3.00 -7.64 -22.39
CA GLN A 72 2.61 -8.41 -23.56
C GLN A 72 1.84 -9.67 -23.17
N PHE A 73 2.31 -10.44 -22.19
CA PHE A 73 1.60 -11.60 -21.64
C PHE A 73 0.20 -11.22 -21.11
N ILE A 74 0.11 -10.14 -20.31
CA ILE A 74 -1.14 -9.63 -19.77
C ILE A 74 -2.07 -9.20 -20.91
N ARG A 75 -1.53 -8.52 -21.92
CA ARG A 75 -2.25 -8.12 -23.13
C ARG A 75 -2.83 -9.31 -23.88
N ASP A 76 -1.99 -10.31 -24.16
CA ASP A 76 -2.37 -11.44 -25.01
C ASP A 76 -3.37 -12.36 -24.30
N LYS A 77 -3.17 -12.56 -22.99
CA LYS A 77 -4.01 -13.44 -22.19
C LYS A 77 -5.32 -12.81 -21.74
N TYR A 78 -5.29 -11.52 -21.37
CA TYR A 78 -6.42 -10.82 -20.75
C TYR A 78 -7.02 -9.70 -21.63
N GLY A 79 -6.52 -9.56 -22.86
CA GLY A 79 -7.03 -8.57 -23.80
C GLY A 79 -6.77 -7.11 -23.39
N LEU A 80 -5.75 -6.88 -22.56
CA LEU A 80 -5.42 -5.53 -22.10
C LEU A 80 -4.54 -4.79 -23.11
N ILE A 81 -4.81 -3.51 -23.30
CA ILE A 81 -4.08 -2.62 -24.21
C ILE A 81 -3.42 -1.53 -23.40
N LEU A 82 -2.09 -1.44 -23.48
CA LEU A 82 -1.35 -0.30 -22.92
C LEU A 82 -1.39 0.84 -23.95
N ASN A 83 -2.00 1.94 -23.57
CA ASN A 83 -2.11 3.13 -24.41
C ASN A 83 -0.84 3.98 -24.35
N LYS A 84 -0.63 4.87 -25.33
CA LYS A 84 0.54 5.75 -25.40
C LYS A 84 0.66 6.73 -24.22
N ASP A 85 -0.46 7.08 -23.60
CA ASP A 85 -0.55 7.93 -22.41
C ASP A 85 -0.28 7.19 -21.08
N GLY A 86 0.07 5.90 -21.15
CA GLY A 86 0.29 5.04 -19.97
C GLY A 86 -0.99 4.52 -19.32
N SER A 87 -2.16 4.82 -19.86
CA SER A 87 -3.41 4.18 -19.45
C SER A 87 -3.52 2.76 -20.01
N VAL A 88 -4.39 1.96 -19.42
CA VAL A 88 -4.65 0.58 -19.83
C VAL A 88 -6.13 0.45 -20.17
N SER A 89 -6.46 -0.20 -21.27
CA SER A 89 -7.85 -0.49 -21.65
C SER A 89 -8.05 -1.98 -21.93
N THR A 90 -9.30 -2.44 -21.88
CA THR A 90 -9.69 -3.75 -22.40
C THR A 90 -10.08 -3.64 -23.88
N ARG A 91 -10.17 -4.78 -24.56
CA ARG A 91 -10.67 -4.83 -25.96
C ARG A 91 -12.12 -4.34 -26.08
N GLU A 92 -12.89 -4.49 -25.01
CA GLU A 92 -14.30 -4.05 -24.92
C GLU A 92 -14.41 -2.54 -24.64
N GLY A 93 -13.30 -1.80 -24.60
CA GLY A 93 -13.31 -0.34 -24.41
C GLY A 93 -13.32 0.13 -22.96
N PHE A 94 -13.25 -0.75 -21.97
CA PHE A 94 -13.09 -0.34 -20.58
C PHE A 94 -11.69 0.22 -20.37
N THR A 95 -11.58 1.44 -19.84
CA THR A 95 -10.28 2.08 -19.54
C THR A 95 -10.01 2.06 -18.05
N PHE A 96 -8.85 1.55 -17.69
CA PHE A 96 -8.38 1.52 -16.31
C PHE A 96 -7.96 2.92 -15.85
N PRO A 97 -8.09 3.23 -14.55
CA PRO A 97 -7.64 4.50 -14.00
C PRO A 97 -6.15 4.75 -14.28
N ALA A 98 -5.78 6.02 -14.39
CA ALA A 98 -4.37 6.40 -14.45
C ALA A 98 -3.61 5.83 -13.25
N GLY A 99 -2.42 5.26 -13.48
CA GLY A 99 -1.61 4.58 -12.46
C GLY A 99 -1.84 3.06 -12.35
N SER A 100 -2.90 2.51 -12.96
CA SER A 100 -3.15 1.06 -12.95
C SER A 100 -2.06 0.25 -13.65
N ALA A 101 -1.33 0.84 -14.59
CA ALA A 101 -0.20 0.17 -15.23
C ALA A 101 0.85 -0.32 -14.19
N SER A 102 1.13 0.47 -13.15
CA SER A 102 2.04 0.08 -12.07
C SER A 102 1.52 -1.12 -11.28
N ILE A 103 0.22 -1.16 -10.98
CA ILE A 103 -0.40 -2.28 -10.26
C ILE A 103 -0.45 -3.52 -11.17
N LEU A 104 -0.81 -3.35 -12.43
CA LEU A 104 -0.83 -4.46 -13.39
C LEU A 104 0.58 -5.03 -13.60
N SER A 105 1.63 -4.19 -13.58
CA SER A 105 3.01 -4.66 -13.65
C SER A 105 3.45 -5.46 -12.42
N SER A 106 2.77 -5.32 -11.28
CA SER A 106 3.05 -6.10 -10.07
C SER A 106 2.48 -7.53 -10.11
N ILE A 107 1.63 -7.86 -11.10
CA ILE A 107 1.09 -9.20 -11.29
C ILE A 107 2.22 -10.15 -11.67
N ARG A 108 2.49 -11.12 -10.82
CA ARG A 108 3.56 -12.10 -11.01
C ARG A 108 3.05 -13.46 -11.51
N SER A 109 1.80 -13.77 -11.22
CA SER A 109 1.16 -15.03 -11.54
C SER A 109 -0.29 -14.83 -12.00
N GLU A 110 -0.83 -15.84 -12.68
CA GLU A 110 -2.25 -15.86 -13.05
C GLU A 110 -3.18 -15.77 -11.84
N LYS A 111 -2.75 -16.27 -10.68
CA LYS A 111 -3.51 -16.25 -9.44
C LYS A 111 -3.69 -14.83 -8.89
N ASP A 112 -2.81 -13.91 -9.25
CA ASP A 112 -2.88 -12.51 -8.80
C ASP A 112 -3.92 -11.69 -9.56
N MET A 113 -4.16 -12.05 -10.82
CA MET A 113 -5.03 -11.28 -11.71
C MET A 113 -6.43 -11.04 -11.14
N PRO A 114 -7.16 -12.04 -10.59
CA PRO A 114 -8.51 -11.82 -10.10
C PRO A 114 -8.59 -10.79 -8.97
N ARG A 115 -7.62 -10.79 -8.04
CA ARG A 115 -7.59 -9.83 -6.93
C ARG A 115 -7.27 -8.42 -7.42
N VAL A 116 -6.33 -8.29 -8.35
CA VAL A 116 -5.97 -7.00 -8.94
C VAL A 116 -7.13 -6.42 -9.75
N MET A 117 -7.83 -7.23 -10.54
CA MET A 117 -9.00 -6.80 -11.28
C MET A 117 -10.13 -6.35 -10.36
N ARG A 118 -10.35 -7.04 -9.23
CA ARG A 118 -11.32 -6.60 -8.22
C ARG A 118 -10.93 -5.27 -7.59
N PHE A 119 -9.63 -5.10 -7.25
CA PHE A 119 -9.11 -3.83 -6.76
C PHE A 119 -9.37 -2.70 -7.75
N VAL A 120 -9.03 -2.88 -9.03
CA VAL A 120 -9.24 -1.85 -10.05
C VAL A 120 -10.72 -1.51 -10.22
N LYS A 121 -11.62 -2.51 -10.24
CA LYS A 121 -13.07 -2.27 -10.28
C LYS A 121 -13.55 -1.44 -9.09
N ARG A 122 -13.03 -1.72 -7.89
CA ARG A 122 -13.34 -0.94 -6.68
C ARG A 122 -12.78 0.48 -6.75
N VAL A 123 -11.56 0.67 -7.28
CA VAL A 123 -11.02 2.02 -7.54
C VAL A 123 -11.95 2.80 -8.46
N MET A 124 -12.42 2.17 -9.54
CA MET A 124 -13.36 2.80 -10.49
C MET A 124 -14.72 3.12 -9.86
N ALA A 125 -15.17 2.33 -8.90
CA ALA A 125 -16.40 2.56 -8.17
C ALA A 125 -16.32 3.72 -7.18
N ASN A 126 -15.10 4.22 -6.86
CA ASN A 126 -14.95 5.38 -6.00
C ASN A 126 -15.52 6.63 -6.69
N PRO A 127 -16.51 7.32 -6.09
CA PRO A 127 -17.14 8.50 -6.68
C PRO A 127 -16.20 9.72 -6.76
N ARG A 128 -14.93 9.58 -6.35
CA ARG A 128 -13.93 10.66 -6.31
C ARG A 128 -12.79 10.35 -7.29
N PRO A 129 -12.89 10.76 -8.57
CA PRO A 129 -11.89 10.40 -9.59
C PRO A 129 -10.45 10.83 -9.26
N TYR A 130 -10.27 11.90 -8.48
CA TYR A 130 -8.94 12.34 -8.04
C TYR A 130 -8.21 11.33 -7.15
N THR A 131 -8.94 10.41 -6.48
CA THR A 131 -8.34 9.37 -5.65
C THR A 131 -7.81 8.19 -6.48
N HIS A 132 -8.31 7.98 -7.69
CA HIS A 132 -8.01 6.79 -8.50
C HIS A 132 -6.51 6.63 -8.77
N LYS A 133 -5.90 7.67 -9.34
CA LYS A 133 -4.46 7.67 -9.64
C LYS A 133 -3.62 7.62 -8.37
N ALA A 134 -4.02 8.41 -7.38
CA ALA A 134 -3.29 8.55 -6.14
C ALA A 134 -3.26 7.22 -5.35
N LEU A 135 -4.41 6.56 -5.19
CA LEU A 135 -4.51 5.27 -4.51
C LEU A 135 -3.75 4.17 -5.26
N SER A 136 -3.93 4.10 -6.58
CA SER A 136 -3.21 3.11 -7.40
C SER A 136 -1.70 3.27 -7.27
N ARG A 137 -1.19 4.51 -7.28
CA ARG A 137 0.22 4.78 -7.06
C ARG A 137 0.65 4.40 -5.64
N TRP A 138 -0.12 4.81 -4.63
CA TRP A 138 0.20 4.55 -3.22
C TRP A 138 0.35 3.05 -2.94
N VAL A 139 -0.57 2.22 -3.43
CA VAL A 139 -0.49 0.76 -3.30
C VAL A 139 0.70 0.19 -4.07
N SER A 140 1.03 0.73 -5.26
CA SER A 140 2.12 0.20 -6.09
C SER A 140 3.52 0.51 -5.56
N VAL A 141 3.68 1.61 -4.82
CA VAL A 141 5.01 2.02 -4.29
C VAL A 141 5.25 1.56 -2.85
N ASN A 142 4.23 1.05 -2.18
CA ASN A 142 4.32 0.55 -0.80
C ASN A 142 4.01 -0.95 -0.78
N PRO A 143 5.01 -1.80 -0.96
CA PRO A 143 4.82 -3.25 -1.14
C PRO A 143 4.31 -3.99 0.09
N GLU A 144 4.37 -3.36 1.27
CA GLU A 144 3.73 -3.85 2.49
C GLU A 144 2.20 -3.72 2.48
N LEU A 145 1.65 -2.92 1.57
CA LEU A 145 0.22 -2.83 1.33
C LEU A 145 -0.19 -3.95 0.38
N GLU A 146 -0.99 -4.86 0.85
CA GLU A 146 -1.41 -6.02 0.09
C GLU A 146 -2.81 -5.81 -0.51
N ILE A 147 -2.99 -6.16 -1.78
CA ILE A 147 -4.31 -6.30 -2.38
C ILE A 147 -4.88 -7.66 -1.96
N LEU A 148 -5.92 -7.65 -1.15
CA LEU A 148 -6.60 -8.85 -0.68
C LEU A 148 -7.39 -9.53 -1.82
N ASN A 149 -7.77 -10.79 -1.58
CA ASN A 149 -8.50 -11.58 -2.59
C ASN A 149 -9.81 -10.95 -3.06
N ASP A 150 -10.46 -10.16 -2.23
CA ASP A 150 -11.71 -9.44 -2.56
C ASP A 150 -11.48 -8.05 -3.18
N GLY A 151 -10.23 -7.66 -3.40
CA GLY A 151 -9.83 -6.39 -3.98
C GLY A 151 -9.75 -5.23 -2.98
N ARG A 152 -9.96 -5.48 -1.70
CA ARG A 152 -9.64 -4.51 -0.64
C ARG A 152 -8.13 -4.40 -0.46
N VAL A 153 -7.69 -3.38 0.26
CA VAL A 153 -6.27 -3.14 0.57
C VAL A 153 -6.04 -3.38 2.05
N LEU A 154 -5.02 -4.18 2.35
CA LEU A 154 -4.49 -4.31 3.70
C LEU A 154 -3.57 -3.12 3.97
N GLY A 155 -3.84 -2.42 5.06
CA GLY A 155 -3.00 -1.35 5.59
C GLY A 155 -2.85 -1.47 7.10
N TYR A 156 -2.31 -0.43 7.72
CA TYR A 156 -1.97 -0.43 9.14
C TYR A 156 -2.52 0.81 9.83
N ARG A 157 -2.86 0.66 11.12
CA ARG A 157 -3.34 1.74 11.95
C ARG A 157 -2.74 1.66 13.34
N ALA A 158 -2.23 2.78 13.84
CA ALA A 158 -1.82 2.90 15.23
C ALA A 158 -3.04 3.16 16.12
N VAL A 159 -3.08 2.45 17.23
CA VAL A 159 -4.12 2.53 18.29
C VAL A 159 -3.44 2.46 19.64
N PHE A 160 -4.17 2.65 20.73
CA PHE A 160 -3.55 2.59 22.05
C PHE A 160 -4.38 1.82 23.09
N GLY A 161 -3.68 1.36 24.09
CA GLY A 161 -4.24 0.64 25.24
C GLY A 161 -4.78 -0.76 24.92
N PRO A 162 -5.21 -1.49 25.96
CA PRO A 162 -5.75 -2.84 25.83
C PRO A 162 -7.11 -2.87 25.10
N GLU A 163 -7.81 -1.72 25.06
CA GLU A 163 -9.10 -1.57 24.39
C GLU A 163 -8.99 -1.15 22.92
N TYR A 164 -7.77 -1.02 22.38
CA TYR A 164 -7.50 -0.64 20.97
C TYR A 164 -8.18 0.68 20.57
N LEU A 165 -8.07 1.70 21.40
CA LEU A 165 -8.76 2.97 21.19
C LEU A 165 -8.10 3.81 20.11
N SER A 166 -8.91 4.57 19.38
CA SER A 166 -8.43 5.64 18.51
C SER A 166 -7.74 6.73 19.34
N TRP A 167 -6.74 7.42 18.75
CA TRP A 167 -6.01 8.51 19.41
C TRP A 167 -6.91 9.69 19.77
N HIS A 168 -7.90 9.97 18.94
CA HIS A 168 -8.83 11.08 19.13
C HIS A 168 -10.25 10.55 19.28
N SER A 169 -11.03 11.24 20.11
CA SER A 169 -12.47 11.04 20.16
C SER A 169 -13.13 11.59 18.90
N GLY A 170 -14.22 10.98 18.49
CA GLY A 170 -14.99 11.41 17.34
C GLY A 170 -16.30 10.67 17.25
N TYR A 171 -17.19 11.17 16.39
CA TYR A 171 -18.42 10.47 16.04
C TYR A 171 -18.11 9.41 14.97
N GLY A 172 -18.59 8.20 15.18
CA GLY A 172 -18.45 7.11 14.22
C GLY A 172 -19.40 5.97 14.52
N VAL A 173 -19.35 4.93 13.73
CA VAL A 173 -20.15 3.71 13.91
C VAL A 173 -19.21 2.53 14.05
N VAL A 174 -19.37 1.73 15.10
CA VAL A 174 -18.62 0.50 15.32
C VAL A 174 -19.60 -0.67 15.29
N ASN A 175 -19.46 -1.56 14.33
CA ASN A 175 -20.36 -2.71 14.12
C ASN A 175 -21.85 -2.31 14.07
N GLY A 176 -22.17 -1.20 13.41
CA GLY A 176 -23.53 -0.69 13.29
C GLY A 176 -24.02 0.13 14.50
N ILE A 177 -23.21 0.28 15.57
CA ILE A 177 -23.58 1.02 16.78
C ILE A 177 -22.94 2.42 16.73
N PRO A 178 -23.73 3.50 16.73
CA PRO A 178 -23.20 4.87 16.81
C PRO A 178 -22.42 5.10 18.09
N MET A 179 -21.25 5.73 17.95
CA MET A 179 -20.34 6.05 19.03
C MET A 179 -19.99 7.55 18.97
N ASN A 180 -19.92 8.19 20.11
CA ASN A 180 -19.43 9.57 20.25
C ASN A 180 -18.31 9.62 21.28
N SER A 181 -17.24 8.89 21.01
CA SER A 181 -16.12 8.70 21.90
C SER A 181 -14.88 8.25 21.12
N GLN A 182 -13.86 7.77 21.81
CA GLN A 182 -12.78 7.06 21.15
C GLN A 182 -13.29 5.73 20.58
N LEU A 183 -13.08 5.53 19.28
CA LEU A 183 -13.56 4.32 18.58
C LEU A 183 -12.67 3.13 18.93
N SER A 184 -13.30 2.01 19.25
CA SER A 184 -12.59 0.75 19.50
C SER A 184 -12.19 0.07 18.20
N ASN A 185 -10.88 -0.11 18.03
CA ASN A 185 -10.29 -0.80 16.88
C ASN A 185 -9.88 -2.25 17.26
N LYS A 186 -10.72 -2.96 18.02
CA LYS A 186 -10.48 -4.37 18.33
C LYS A 186 -10.58 -5.21 17.05
N PRO A 187 -9.74 -6.25 16.89
CA PRO A 187 -9.89 -7.21 15.80
C PRO A 187 -11.33 -7.71 15.66
N GLY A 188 -11.83 -7.76 14.43
CA GLY A 188 -13.21 -8.11 14.09
C GLY A 188 -14.16 -6.91 14.02
N ASN A 189 -13.78 -5.72 14.49
CA ASN A 189 -14.64 -4.55 14.38
C ASN A 189 -14.62 -3.97 12.96
N ILE A 190 -15.80 -3.54 12.52
CA ILE A 190 -15.99 -2.69 11.34
C ILE A 190 -16.26 -1.27 11.84
N ILE A 191 -15.47 -0.33 11.38
CA ILE A 191 -15.58 1.08 11.76
C ILE A 191 -15.99 1.88 10.53
N GLU A 192 -17.05 2.68 10.69
CA GLU A 192 -17.54 3.61 9.67
C GLU A 192 -17.51 5.02 10.23
N PHE A 193 -17.15 5.97 9.36
CA PHE A 193 -17.10 7.39 9.69
C PHE A 193 -17.85 8.19 8.63
N PRO A 194 -18.72 9.13 9.00
CA PRO A 194 -19.52 9.87 8.04
C PRO A 194 -18.67 10.61 7.02
N VAL A 195 -18.97 10.43 5.75
CA VAL A 195 -18.27 11.07 4.64
C VAL A 195 -18.38 12.58 4.71
N GLU A 196 -19.54 13.08 5.13
CA GLU A 196 -19.91 14.49 5.18
C GLU A 196 -19.06 15.30 6.15
N VAL A 197 -18.56 14.65 7.21
CA VAL A 197 -17.70 15.29 8.24
C VAL A 197 -16.23 14.94 8.09
N THR A 198 -15.90 14.01 7.17
CA THR A 198 -14.50 13.67 6.86
C THR A 198 -13.86 14.81 6.08
N ASP A 199 -12.65 15.18 6.43
CA ASP A 199 -11.89 16.15 5.64
C ASP A 199 -11.45 15.55 4.29
N HIS A 200 -11.90 16.17 3.22
CA HIS A 200 -11.59 15.78 1.84
C HIS A 200 -10.28 16.40 1.33
N SER A 201 -9.67 17.29 2.12
CA SER A 201 -8.39 17.91 1.75
C SER A 201 -7.21 16.95 1.90
N SER A 202 -6.04 17.36 1.43
CA SER A 202 -4.79 16.65 1.63
C SER A 202 -4.07 17.00 2.94
N THR A 203 -4.74 17.68 3.87
CA THR A 203 -4.16 18.07 5.16
C THR A 203 -3.76 16.85 5.98
N ALA A 204 -2.55 16.83 6.53
CA ALA A 204 -1.98 15.67 7.19
C ALA A 204 -2.74 15.25 8.47
N CYS A 205 -3.11 16.19 9.32
CA CYS A 205 -3.82 15.93 10.57
C CYS A 205 -5.21 16.56 10.52
N SER A 206 -6.23 15.79 10.22
CA SER A 206 -7.61 16.26 10.15
C SER A 206 -8.61 15.13 10.37
N ILE A 207 -9.90 15.44 10.35
CA ILE A 207 -11.00 14.53 10.66
C ILE A 207 -11.13 13.40 9.66
N GLY A 208 -11.24 12.15 10.13
CA GLY A 208 -11.46 10.95 9.34
C GLY A 208 -10.72 9.73 9.85
N LEU A 209 -11.03 8.58 9.28
CA LEU A 209 -10.32 7.34 9.57
C LEU A 209 -9.02 7.29 8.75
N HIS A 210 -7.88 7.29 9.41
CA HIS A 210 -6.57 7.18 8.76
C HIS A 210 -6.12 5.72 8.71
N VAL A 211 -5.70 5.29 7.54
CA VAL A 211 -5.01 4.02 7.30
C VAL A 211 -3.67 4.35 6.65
N GLY A 212 -2.60 3.79 7.16
CA GLY A 212 -1.24 4.08 6.71
C GLY A 212 -0.44 2.86 6.30
N THR A 213 0.80 3.13 5.90
CA THR A 213 1.85 2.13 5.77
C THR A 213 2.24 1.60 7.15
N LEU A 214 2.95 0.46 7.18
CA LEU A 214 3.45 -0.08 8.45
C LEU A 214 4.41 0.91 9.14
N LEU A 215 5.30 1.55 8.36
CA LEU A 215 6.25 2.53 8.89
C LEU A 215 5.54 3.72 9.53
N TYR A 216 4.51 4.26 8.87
CA TYR A 216 3.69 5.33 9.43
C TYR A 216 3.05 4.90 10.76
N ALA A 217 2.43 3.72 10.79
CA ALA A 217 1.80 3.21 12.00
C ALA A 217 2.81 2.97 13.13
N GLN A 218 4.02 2.49 12.82
CA GLN A 218 5.10 2.32 13.79
C GLN A 218 5.56 3.64 14.40
N ARG A 219 5.81 4.66 13.56
CA ARG A 219 6.18 6.01 14.04
C ARG A 219 5.10 6.58 14.95
N PHE A 220 3.83 6.43 14.56
CA PHE A 220 2.73 6.98 15.34
C PHE A 220 2.49 6.21 16.65
N SER A 221 2.61 4.89 16.65
CA SER A 221 2.45 4.07 17.87
C SER A 221 3.59 4.28 18.87
N SER A 222 4.80 4.59 18.41
CA SER A 222 5.99 4.74 19.29
C SER A 222 5.95 5.97 20.17
N VAL A 223 5.09 6.96 19.88
CA VAL A 223 4.95 8.18 20.71
C VAL A 223 4.14 7.94 22.00
N HIS A 224 3.57 6.75 22.16
CA HIS A 224 2.78 6.42 23.35
C HIS A 224 3.22 5.06 23.95
N PRO A 225 3.42 4.96 25.28
CA PRO A 225 3.92 3.74 25.94
C PRO A 225 3.00 2.52 25.74
N TYR A 226 1.72 2.75 25.50
CA TYR A 226 0.72 1.69 25.22
C TYR A 226 0.29 1.67 23.75
N GLY A 227 1.11 2.21 22.85
CA GLY A 227 0.85 2.22 21.43
C GLY A 227 0.86 0.80 20.85
N ARG A 228 -0.11 0.49 20.01
CA ARG A 228 -0.27 -0.79 19.31
C ARG A 228 -0.53 -0.53 17.84
N ILE A 229 -0.34 -1.54 17.03
CA ILE A 229 -0.63 -1.48 15.60
C ILE A 229 -1.60 -2.60 15.27
N VAL A 230 -2.64 -2.25 14.52
CA VAL A 230 -3.59 -3.23 13.97
C VAL A 230 -3.49 -3.26 12.45
N LYS A 231 -3.72 -4.44 11.89
CA LYS A 231 -3.94 -4.65 10.46
C LYS A 231 -5.38 -4.30 10.14
N VAL A 232 -5.58 -3.54 9.09
CA VAL A 232 -6.92 -3.12 8.66
C VAL A 232 -7.12 -3.43 7.19
N ALA A 233 -8.36 -3.76 6.81
CA ALA A 233 -8.78 -3.85 5.42
C ALA A 233 -9.73 -2.71 5.10
N PHE A 234 -9.52 -2.03 3.97
CA PHE A 234 -10.44 -1.01 3.47
C PHE A 234 -10.70 -1.20 1.99
N ALA A 235 -11.88 -0.78 1.54
CA ALA A 235 -12.23 -0.85 0.14
C ALA A 235 -11.78 0.42 -0.59
N PRO A 236 -11.24 0.31 -1.82
CA PRO A 236 -10.85 1.46 -2.63
C PRO A 236 -11.97 2.49 -2.84
N GLU A 237 -13.23 2.06 -2.95
CA GLU A 237 -14.40 2.95 -3.07
C GLU A 237 -14.65 3.81 -1.83
N ASP A 238 -14.16 3.37 -0.66
CA ASP A 238 -14.31 4.08 0.61
C ASP A 238 -13.21 5.12 0.85
N VAL A 239 -12.22 5.23 -0.04
CA VAL A 239 -11.16 6.24 0.07
C VAL A 239 -11.71 7.62 -0.18
N ILE A 240 -11.53 8.53 0.79
CA ILE A 240 -12.00 9.91 0.76
C ILE A 240 -10.92 10.83 0.21
N SER A 241 -9.72 10.75 0.74
CA SER A 241 -8.58 11.53 0.29
C SER A 241 -7.27 10.79 0.52
N GLN A 242 -6.30 11.05 -0.35
CA GLN A 242 -4.92 10.75 -0.08
C GLN A 242 -4.27 11.97 0.53
N ILE A 243 -3.55 11.77 1.61
CA ILE A 243 -2.84 12.85 2.26
C ILE A 243 -1.52 13.02 1.53
N SER A 244 -1.35 14.18 0.89
CA SER A 244 -0.10 14.55 0.24
C SER A 244 0.87 15.10 1.30
N ASP A 245 1.44 14.22 2.11
CA ASP A 245 2.71 14.51 2.72
C ASP A 245 3.82 14.03 1.81
N VAL A 246 5.02 14.51 2.03
CA VAL A 246 6.20 14.21 1.19
C VAL A 246 6.45 12.69 1.07
N GLU A 247 5.90 11.90 1.99
CA GLU A 247 6.14 10.48 2.13
C GLU A 247 4.97 9.60 1.64
N GLN A 248 3.82 10.18 1.30
CA GLN A 248 2.61 9.45 0.84
C GLN A 248 2.29 8.22 1.72
N GLU A 249 2.32 8.37 3.04
CA GLU A 249 2.29 7.25 3.98
C GLU A 249 0.89 6.82 4.41
N LYS A 250 -0.17 7.59 4.09
CA LYS A 250 -1.53 7.29 4.56
C LYS A 250 -2.64 7.78 3.63
N VAL A 251 -3.81 7.21 3.83
CA VAL A 251 -5.09 7.61 3.21
C VAL A 251 -6.16 7.84 4.26
N ARG A 252 -7.19 8.63 3.94
CA ARG A 252 -8.44 8.68 4.70
C ARG A 252 -9.48 7.81 4.04
N VAL A 253 -10.21 7.07 4.87
CA VAL A 253 -11.30 6.21 4.44
C VAL A 253 -12.57 6.49 5.24
N SER A 254 -13.73 6.23 4.66
CA SER A 254 -15.00 6.28 5.37
C SER A 254 -15.32 4.98 6.10
N LYS A 255 -14.70 3.87 5.69
CA LYS A 255 -14.95 2.54 6.26
C LYS A 255 -13.70 1.68 6.26
N MET A 256 -13.52 0.91 7.33
CA MET A 256 -12.46 -0.09 7.45
C MET A 256 -12.89 -1.23 8.37
N GLU A 257 -12.32 -2.40 8.15
CA GLU A 257 -12.43 -3.57 9.01
C GLU A 257 -11.09 -3.81 9.71
N ILE A 258 -11.13 -4.05 11.01
CA ILE A 258 -9.94 -4.40 11.80
C ILE A 258 -9.74 -5.90 11.70
N LEU A 259 -8.65 -6.32 11.07
CA LEU A 259 -8.40 -7.74 10.80
C LEU A 259 -7.72 -8.44 11.99
N ASP A 260 -6.62 -7.88 12.47
CA ASP A 260 -5.80 -8.51 13.50
C ASP A 260 -4.85 -7.50 14.17
N ASP A 261 -4.30 -7.89 15.31
CA ASP A 261 -3.19 -7.19 15.96
C ASP A 261 -1.89 -7.45 15.19
N TYR A 262 -1.14 -6.40 14.89
CA TYR A 262 0.18 -6.56 14.28
C TYR A 262 1.19 -6.98 15.35
N LYS A 263 1.50 -8.25 15.36
CA LYS A 263 2.61 -8.79 16.17
C LYS A 263 3.89 -8.59 15.35
N GLY A 264 4.65 -7.54 15.68
CA GLY A 264 5.96 -7.33 15.07
C GLY A 264 6.79 -8.62 15.10
N GLN A 265 7.46 -8.91 13.99
CA GLN A 265 8.51 -9.94 13.94
C GLN A 265 9.80 -9.36 14.52
#